data_d669395dc1b040205cd69179ea944831
#
_entry.id   d669395dc1b040205cd69179ea944831
#
_cell.length_a   1.000
_cell.length_b   1.000
_cell.length_c   1.000
_cell.angle_alpha   90.00
_cell.angle_beta   90.00
_cell.angle_gamma   90.00
#
_symmetry.space_group_name_H-M   'P 1'
#
loop_
_entity.id
_entity.type
_entity.pdbx_description
1 polymer ?
#
loop_
_entity_poly.entity_id
_entity_poly.type
_entity_poly.pdbx_seq_one_letter_code
_entity_poly.pdbx_strand_id
1 'polypeptide(L)'
;MSRAPFRLVLLDASHDRSTFNSGTPALDRYFREQVSQDMRRRVATCFVALNNEGDEQRIAGFYTLASASVPLTELPPEAIKKLPRYRAVPTVRMGRLAVDQAFKGQGLGGALLGDALTRAARSEIAAYALVVDAKDDTAAAFYRHHGFIALPETPLTLFLPLATVSKVTGKP
;
A
#
# COMPACT_ATOMS: atom_id res chain seq x y z
N MET A 1 24.32 -4.28 -14.94
CA MET A 1 23.20 -4.27 -13.95
C MET A 1 21.91 -4.72 -14.61
N SER A 2 21.23 -5.63 -14.00
CA SER A 2 19.95 -6.06 -14.50
C SER A 2 18.89 -4.99 -14.20
N ARG A 3 18.00 -4.78 -15.17
CA ARG A 3 16.89 -3.87 -15.03
C ARG A 3 15.86 -4.49 -14.07
N ALA A 4 15.27 -3.65 -13.21
CA ALA A 4 14.18 -4.14 -12.35
C ALA A 4 13.06 -4.71 -13.23
N PRO A 5 12.48 -5.87 -12.85
CA PRO A 5 11.46 -6.52 -13.67
C PRO A 5 10.15 -5.74 -13.75
N PHE A 6 9.91 -4.83 -12.81
CA PHE A 6 8.65 -4.07 -12.75
C PHE A 6 8.91 -2.59 -12.60
N ARG A 7 8.03 -1.79 -13.20
CA ARG A 7 8.06 -0.35 -13.08
C ARG A 7 6.79 0.12 -12.38
N LEU A 8 6.93 0.87 -11.29
CA LEU A 8 5.82 1.33 -10.47
C LEU A 8 5.43 2.74 -10.87
N VAL A 9 4.23 2.92 -11.39
CA VAL A 9 3.76 4.19 -11.93
C VAL A 9 2.31 4.47 -11.50
N LEU A 10 1.92 5.72 -11.58
CA LEU A 10 0.54 6.13 -11.35
C LEU A 10 -0.36 5.52 -12.43
N LEU A 11 -1.50 4.98 -12.03
CA LEU A 11 -2.48 4.45 -12.99
C LEU A 11 -3.05 5.60 -13.81
N ASP A 12 -3.14 5.39 -15.13
CA ASP A 12 -3.81 6.33 -16.02
C ASP A 12 -4.63 5.59 -17.09
N ALA A 13 -5.27 6.37 -17.95
CA ALA A 13 -6.20 5.82 -18.95
C ALA A 13 -5.52 4.95 -20.01
N SER A 14 -4.20 5.06 -20.17
CA SER A 14 -3.48 4.27 -21.17
C SER A 14 -3.24 2.83 -20.72
N HIS A 15 -3.41 2.54 -19.42
CA HIS A 15 -3.13 1.21 -18.87
C HIS A 15 -4.32 0.27 -19.08
N ASP A 16 -4.05 -0.91 -19.64
CA ASP A 16 -5.09 -1.92 -19.87
C ASP A 16 -5.28 -2.77 -18.63
N ARG A 17 -6.47 -2.68 -18.03
CA ARG A 17 -6.81 -3.42 -16.82
C ARG A 17 -7.65 -4.66 -17.10
N SER A 18 -8.00 -4.91 -18.37
CA SER A 18 -8.98 -5.92 -18.72
C SER A 18 -8.57 -7.36 -18.39
N THR A 19 -7.26 -7.63 -18.42
CA THR A 19 -6.75 -8.99 -18.18
C THR A 19 -6.26 -9.20 -16.74
N PHE A 20 -6.32 -8.18 -15.89
CA PHE A 20 -5.83 -8.31 -14.52
C PHE A 20 -6.66 -9.31 -13.72
N ASN A 21 -5.98 -10.25 -13.09
CA ASN A 21 -6.64 -11.31 -12.31
C ASN A 21 -5.78 -11.67 -11.09
N SER A 22 -6.16 -11.14 -9.93
CA SER A 22 -5.45 -11.45 -8.68
C SER A 22 -5.87 -12.78 -8.06
N GLY A 23 -6.98 -13.34 -8.52
CA GLY A 23 -7.60 -14.49 -7.91
C GLY A 23 -8.60 -14.13 -6.82
N THR A 24 -8.76 -12.84 -6.51
CA THR A 24 -9.75 -12.34 -5.56
C THR A 24 -10.74 -11.47 -6.33
N PRO A 25 -11.94 -12.00 -6.64
CA PRO A 25 -12.88 -11.32 -7.53
C PRO A 25 -13.25 -9.89 -7.10
N ALA A 26 -13.38 -9.65 -5.79
CA ALA A 26 -13.74 -8.33 -5.30
C ALA A 26 -12.64 -7.30 -5.59
N LEU A 27 -11.36 -7.68 -5.44
CA LEU A 27 -10.24 -6.80 -5.77
C LEU A 27 -10.18 -6.52 -7.26
N ASP A 28 -10.42 -7.54 -8.09
CA ASP A 28 -10.37 -7.40 -9.54
C ASP A 28 -11.49 -6.50 -10.05
N ARG A 29 -12.69 -6.67 -9.49
CA ARG A 29 -13.84 -5.83 -9.85
C ARG A 29 -13.58 -4.37 -9.48
N TYR A 30 -13.06 -4.14 -8.28
CA TYR A 30 -12.71 -2.79 -7.86
C TYR A 30 -11.72 -2.15 -8.83
N PHE A 31 -10.70 -2.88 -9.19
CA PHE A 31 -9.65 -2.35 -10.07
C PHE A 31 -10.16 -2.04 -11.47
N ARG A 32 -11.03 -2.89 -12.01
CA ARG A 32 -11.58 -2.67 -13.35
C ARG A 32 -12.70 -1.63 -13.38
N GLU A 33 -13.54 -1.58 -12.35
CA GLU A 33 -14.80 -0.84 -12.42
C GLU A 33 -14.90 0.38 -11.49
N GLN A 34 -14.12 0.45 -10.42
CA GLN A 34 -14.33 1.46 -9.38
C GLN A 34 -13.15 2.41 -9.19
N VAL A 35 -11.93 1.95 -9.37
CA VAL A 35 -10.74 2.72 -8.97
C VAL A 35 -10.64 4.07 -9.69
N SER A 36 -11.01 4.12 -10.97
CA SER A 36 -10.95 5.39 -11.73
C SER A 36 -11.87 6.45 -11.15
N GLN A 37 -13.06 6.04 -10.71
CA GLN A 37 -13.98 6.97 -10.04
C GLN A 37 -13.42 7.48 -8.73
N ASP A 38 -12.81 6.58 -7.94
CA ASP A 38 -12.20 6.98 -6.68
C ASP A 38 -11.08 7.99 -6.90
N MET A 39 -10.29 7.81 -7.95
CA MET A 39 -9.22 8.76 -8.29
C MET A 39 -9.79 10.11 -8.72
N ARG A 40 -10.81 10.11 -9.56
CA ARG A 40 -11.46 11.35 -9.99
C ARG A 40 -12.08 12.11 -8.81
N ARG A 41 -12.67 11.38 -7.87
CA ARG A 41 -13.27 11.96 -6.67
C ARG A 41 -12.25 12.31 -5.59
N ARG A 42 -10.99 11.97 -5.82
CA ARG A 42 -9.87 12.23 -4.92
C ARG A 42 -10.00 11.54 -3.57
N VAL A 43 -10.60 10.34 -3.58
CA VAL A 43 -10.71 9.52 -2.36
C VAL A 43 -9.71 8.37 -2.34
N ALA A 44 -9.01 8.15 -3.45
CA ALA A 44 -7.90 7.19 -3.51
C ALA A 44 -6.99 7.53 -4.69
N THR A 45 -5.72 7.16 -4.57
CA THR A 45 -4.76 7.19 -5.68
C THR A 45 -4.28 5.77 -5.90
N CYS A 46 -4.20 5.34 -7.16
CA CYS A 46 -3.80 3.98 -7.50
C CYS A 46 -2.47 3.98 -8.26
N PHE A 47 -1.58 3.08 -7.85
CA PHE A 47 -0.30 2.84 -8.51
C PHE A 47 -0.26 1.42 -9.04
N VAL A 48 0.35 1.23 -10.20
CA VAL A 48 0.42 -0.06 -10.85
C VAL A 48 1.87 -0.47 -11.10
N ALA A 49 2.11 -1.79 -11.03
CA ALA A 49 3.39 -2.36 -11.42
C ALA A 49 3.25 -2.85 -12.86
N LEU A 50 4.05 -2.28 -13.76
CA LEU A 50 4.09 -2.70 -15.15
C LEU A 50 5.24 -3.66 -15.38
N ASN A 51 4.97 -4.73 -16.10
CA ASN A 51 5.99 -5.70 -16.44
C ASN A 51 6.94 -5.08 -17.48
N ASN A 52 8.23 -5.01 -17.15
CA ASN A 52 9.25 -4.46 -18.06
C ASN A 52 9.77 -5.47 -19.07
N GLU A 53 9.39 -6.74 -18.94
CA GLU A 53 9.83 -7.79 -19.83
C GLU A 53 8.82 -7.96 -20.96
N GLY A 54 9.31 -8.04 -22.20
CA GLY A 54 8.47 -8.17 -23.37
C GLY A 54 7.93 -6.85 -23.88
N ASP A 55 7.14 -6.91 -24.94
CA ASP A 55 6.60 -5.73 -25.61
C ASP A 55 5.34 -5.18 -24.96
N GLU A 56 4.70 -5.97 -24.10
CA GLU A 56 3.47 -5.58 -23.48
C GLU A 56 3.72 -5.04 -22.08
N GLN A 57 3.19 -3.84 -21.82
CA GLN A 57 3.23 -3.27 -20.49
C GLN A 57 2.05 -3.79 -19.69
N ARG A 58 2.07 -5.09 -19.42
CA ARG A 58 1.02 -5.76 -18.66
C ARG A 58 1.07 -5.32 -17.20
N ILE A 59 -0.10 -5.08 -16.62
CA ILE A 59 -0.21 -4.75 -15.20
C ILE A 59 -0.03 -6.03 -14.40
N ALA A 60 1.02 -6.05 -13.58
CA ALA A 60 1.36 -7.21 -12.74
C ALA A 60 0.80 -7.08 -11.32
N GLY A 61 0.51 -5.87 -10.88
CA GLY A 61 -0.04 -5.63 -9.54
C GLY A 61 -0.46 -4.19 -9.38
N PHE A 62 -1.18 -3.91 -8.29
CA PHE A 62 -1.60 -2.55 -7.97
C PHE A 62 -1.76 -2.37 -6.47
N TYR A 63 -1.75 -1.13 -6.04
CA TYR A 63 -2.16 -0.77 -4.69
C TYR A 63 -2.78 0.63 -4.71
N THR A 64 -3.55 0.94 -3.66
CA THR A 64 -4.19 2.25 -3.53
C THR A 64 -3.74 2.93 -2.23
N LEU A 65 -3.59 4.25 -2.30
CA LEU A 65 -3.28 5.08 -1.14
C LEU A 65 -4.34 6.17 -0.99
N ALA A 66 -4.65 6.50 0.27
CA ALA A 66 -5.53 7.63 0.59
C ALA A 66 -5.11 8.23 1.92
N SER A 67 -5.42 9.51 2.12
CA SER A 67 -5.20 10.12 3.42
C SER A 67 -6.23 9.58 4.41
N ALA A 68 -5.80 9.42 5.66
CA ALA A 68 -6.65 8.88 6.71
C ALA A 68 -6.18 9.40 8.07
N SER A 69 -6.83 8.97 9.12
CA SER A 69 -6.39 9.26 10.48
C SER A 69 -6.71 8.06 11.37
N VAL A 70 -5.94 7.94 12.46
CA VAL A 70 -6.19 6.89 13.46
C VAL A 70 -6.35 7.60 14.80
N PRO A 71 -7.45 7.34 15.54
CA PRO A 71 -7.57 7.88 16.88
C PRO A 71 -6.39 7.45 17.73
N LEU A 72 -5.82 8.39 18.49
CA LEU A 72 -4.64 8.11 19.29
C LEU A 72 -4.85 6.91 20.23
N THR A 73 -6.06 6.78 20.80
CA THR A 73 -6.38 5.72 21.73
C THR A 73 -6.42 4.33 21.10
N GLU A 74 -6.46 4.21 19.78
CA GLU A 74 -6.44 2.91 19.10
C GLU A 74 -5.04 2.37 18.89
N LEU A 75 -4.02 3.20 19.10
CA LEU A 75 -2.63 2.78 18.95
C LEU A 75 -2.17 2.00 20.20
N PRO A 76 -1.14 1.15 20.05
CA PRO A 76 -0.55 0.49 21.22
C PRO A 76 0.03 1.50 22.21
N PRO A 77 0.04 1.18 23.51
CA PRO A 77 0.59 2.10 24.51
C PRO A 77 2.00 2.57 24.22
N GLU A 78 2.84 1.72 23.66
CA GLU A 78 4.22 2.10 23.33
C GLU A 78 4.29 3.21 22.28
N ALA A 79 3.36 3.19 21.33
CA ALA A 79 3.28 4.23 20.31
C ALA A 79 2.71 5.52 20.89
N ILE A 80 1.67 5.41 21.73
CA ILE A 80 1.00 6.57 22.33
C ILE A 80 1.99 7.38 23.15
N LYS A 81 2.88 6.72 23.90
CA LYS A 81 3.86 7.40 24.75
C LYS A 81 4.75 8.38 23.99
N LYS A 82 5.00 8.10 22.71
CA LYS A 82 5.94 8.87 21.89
C LYS A 82 5.26 9.98 21.10
N LEU A 83 3.95 10.13 21.24
CA LEU A 83 3.17 11.04 20.41
C LEU A 83 2.56 12.16 21.24
N PRO A 84 2.34 13.34 20.64
CA PRO A 84 1.60 14.39 21.30
C PRO A 84 0.16 13.96 21.54
N ARG A 85 -0.50 14.58 22.49
CA ARG A 85 -1.86 14.18 22.89
C ARG A 85 -2.93 14.81 22.02
N TYR A 86 -2.86 14.54 20.72
CA TYR A 86 -3.90 14.90 19.78
C TYR A 86 -4.99 13.84 19.79
N ARG A 87 -6.18 14.18 19.30
CA ARG A 87 -7.27 13.23 19.19
C ARG A 87 -6.94 12.09 18.25
N ALA A 88 -6.27 12.41 17.15
CA ALA A 88 -5.92 11.46 16.12
C ALA A 88 -4.61 11.87 15.48
N VAL A 89 -3.95 10.91 14.87
CA VAL A 89 -2.71 11.17 14.13
C VAL A 89 -2.98 10.98 12.63
N PRO A 90 -2.33 11.80 11.79
CA PRO A 90 -2.50 11.66 10.34
C PRO A 90 -1.79 10.41 9.85
N THR A 91 -2.43 9.70 8.93
CA THR A 91 -1.88 8.48 8.34
C THR A 91 -2.12 8.48 6.83
N VAL A 92 -1.41 7.58 6.15
CA VAL A 92 -1.74 7.19 4.78
C VAL A 92 -2.28 5.76 4.87
N ARG A 93 -3.44 5.51 4.28
CA ARG A 93 -4.02 4.18 4.28
C ARG A 93 -3.82 3.53 2.92
N MET A 94 -3.25 2.32 2.94
CA MET A 94 -3.20 1.48 1.77
C MET A 94 -4.43 0.57 1.83
N GLY A 95 -5.46 0.93 1.06
CA GLY A 95 -6.73 0.24 1.13
C GLY A 95 -6.73 -1.12 0.45
N ARG A 96 -5.94 -1.23 -0.63
CA ARG A 96 -5.89 -2.45 -1.42
C ARG A 96 -4.49 -2.69 -1.93
N LEU A 97 -4.12 -3.96 -2.01
CA LEU A 97 -2.86 -4.41 -2.62
C LEU A 97 -3.12 -5.76 -3.26
N ALA A 98 -2.79 -5.90 -4.54
CA ALA A 98 -3.04 -7.14 -5.26
C ALA A 98 -1.95 -7.42 -6.29
N VAL A 99 -1.66 -8.71 -6.50
CA VAL A 99 -0.70 -9.18 -7.49
C VAL A 99 -1.44 -10.12 -8.45
N ASP A 100 -1.25 -9.92 -9.75
CA ASP A 100 -1.81 -10.81 -10.77
C ASP A 100 -1.24 -12.21 -10.60
N GLN A 101 -2.08 -13.22 -10.79
CA GLN A 101 -1.69 -14.62 -10.56
C GLN A 101 -0.49 -15.04 -11.42
N ALA A 102 -0.34 -14.48 -12.61
CA ALA A 102 0.80 -14.80 -13.48
C ALA A 102 2.13 -14.31 -12.91
N PHE A 103 2.10 -13.39 -11.96
CA PHE A 103 3.32 -12.78 -11.41
C PHE A 103 3.53 -13.09 -9.92
N LYS A 104 2.73 -13.99 -9.35
CA LYS A 104 2.91 -14.41 -7.96
C LYS A 104 4.21 -15.21 -7.78
N GLY A 105 4.75 -15.18 -6.58
CA GLY A 105 5.97 -15.90 -6.26
C GLY A 105 7.26 -15.21 -6.67
N GLN A 106 7.20 -13.97 -7.11
CA GLN A 106 8.36 -13.20 -7.55
C GLN A 106 8.71 -12.04 -6.63
N GLY A 107 8.08 -11.97 -5.45
CA GLY A 107 8.35 -10.90 -4.50
C GLY A 107 7.67 -9.58 -4.83
N LEU A 108 6.73 -9.57 -5.77
CA LEU A 108 6.09 -8.32 -6.19
C LEU A 108 5.25 -7.68 -5.08
N GLY A 109 4.58 -8.50 -4.25
CA GLY A 109 3.82 -7.97 -3.11
C GLY A 109 4.68 -7.12 -2.20
N GLY A 110 5.88 -7.60 -1.87
CA GLY A 110 6.84 -6.85 -1.06
C GLY A 110 7.34 -5.60 -1.77
N ALA A 111 7.55 -5.67 -3.08
CA ALA A 111 7.98 -4.51 -3.87
C ALA A 111 6.89 -3.43 -3.92
N LEU A 112 5.63 -3.83 -4.07
CA LEU A 112 4.51 -2.89 -4.03
C LEU A 112 4.41 -2.21 -2.66
N LEU A 113 4.54 -2.99 -1.59
CA LEU A 113 4.50 -2.45 -0.24
C LEU A 113 5.66 -1.47 0.00
N GLY A 114 6.87 -1.82 -0.46
CA GLY A 114 8.03 -0.94 -0.36
C GLY A 114 7.84 0.37 -1.11
N ASP A 115 7.24 0.30 -2.30
CA ASP A 115 6.94 1.50 -3.08
C ASP A 115 5.93 2.39 -2.36
N ALA A 116 4.89 1.79 -1.79
CA ALA A 116 3.88 2.53 -1.01
C ALA A 116 4.51 3.24 0.19
N LEU A 117 5.36 2.53 0.92
CA LEU A 117 6.07 3.11 2.07
C LEU A 117 6.96 4.27 1.66
N THR A 118 7.69 4.11 0.57
CA THR A 118 8.57 5.17 0.07
C THR A 118 7.77 6.41 -0.35
N ARG A 119 6.68 6.22 -1.08
CA ARG A 119 5.85 7.36 -1.51
C ARG A 119 5.23 8.07 -0.32
N ALA A 120 4.71 7.33 0.64
CA ALA A 120 4.12 7.91 1.84
C ALA A 120 5.15 8.67 2.67
N ALA A 121 6.35 8.11 2.83
CA ALA A 121 7.42 8.72 3.61
C ALA A 121 8.00 9.98 2.95
N ARG A 122 7.96 10.05 1.62
CA ARG A 122 8.50 11.19 0.87
C ARG A 122 7.45 12.27 0.56
N SER A 123 6.20 12.06 0.94
CA SER A 123 5.16 13.04 0.71
C SER A 123 5.46 14.34 1.45
N GLU A 124 5.19 15.46 0.80
CA GLU A 124 5.33 16.77 1.45
C GLU A 124 4.31 16.96 2.57
N ILE A 125 3.17 16.27 2.47
CA ILE A 125 2.16 16.30 3.53
C ILE A 125 2.52 15.19 4.52
N ALA A 126 2.76 15.60 5.77
CA ALA A 126 3.23 14.68 6.80
C ALA A 126 2.16 13.66 7.16
N ALA A 127 2.63 12.43 7.42
CA ALA A 127 1.81 11.37 8.00
C ALA A 127 2.67 10.60 9.00
N TYR A 128 2.05 10.17 10.08
CA TYR A 128 2.73 9.42 11.12
C TYR A 128 3.07 8.00 10.65
N ALA A 129 2.15 7.35 9.95
CA ALA A 129 2.29 5.94 9.63
C ALA A 129 1.57 5.58 8.33
N LEU A 130 2.00 4.48 7.72
CA LEU A 130 1.20 3.78 6.72
C LEU A 130 0.33 2.77 7.45
N VAL A 131 -0.97 2.77 7.16
CA VAL A 131 -1.94 1.85 7.75
C VAL A 131 -2.46 0.93 6.67
N VAL A 132 -2.56 -0.35 6.97
CA VAL A 132 -3.07 -1.36 6.04
C VAL A 132 -4.21 -2.13 6.69
N ASP A 133 -5.17 -2.56 5.89
CA ASP A 133 -6.24 -3.45 6.32
C ASP A 133 -6.00 -4.81 5.68
N ALA A 134 -5.67 -5.81 6.50
CA ALA A 134 -5.46 -7.16 6.01
C ALA A 134 -6.81 -7.85 5.80
N LYS A 135 -6.98 -8.54 4.67
CA LYS A 135 -8.23 -9.22 4.37
C LYS A 135 -8.42 -10.48 5.21
N ASP A 136 -7.32 -11.04 5.73
CA ASP A 136 -7.35 -12.28 6.54
C ASP A 136 -6.04 -12.40 7.31
N ASP A 137 -5.91 -13.49 8.08
CA ASP A 137 -4.72 -13.73 8.90
C ASP A 137 -3.46 -13.95 8.06
N THR A 138 -3.58 -14.53 6.88
CA THR A 138 -2.43 -14.72 5.99
C THR A 138 -1.88 -13.37 5.52
N ALA A 139 -2.75 -12.46 5.13
CA ALA A 139 -2.34 -11.11 4.75
C ALA A 139 -1.74 -10.36 5.95
N ALA A 140 -2.34 -10.50 7.13
CA ALA A 140 -1.80 -9.87 8.33
C ALA A 140 -0.39 -10.38 8.64
N ALA A 141 -0.14 -11.69 8.46
CA ALA A 141 1.20 -12.26 8.66
C ALA A 141 2.21 -11.68 7.67
N PHE A 142 1.79 -11.47 6.42
CA PHE A 142 2.62 -10.82 5.41
C PHE A 142 3.04 -9.42 5.87
N TYR A 143 2.10 -8.62 6.36
CA TYR A 143 2.41 -7.28 6.84
C TYR A 143 3.30 -7.31 8.08
N ARG A 144 3.02 -8.20 9.04
CA ARG A 144 3.87 -8.34 10.23
C ARG A 144 5.30 -8.73 9.86
N HIS A 145 5.46 -9.59 8.85
CA HIS A 145 6.77 -9.97 8.36
C HIS A 145 7.57 -8.76 7.89
N HIS A 146 6.88 -7.75 7.37
CA HIS A 146 7.51 -6.50 6.92
C HIS A 146 7.57 -5.43 8.00
N GLY A 147 7.36 -5.79 9.26
CA GLY A 147 7.55 -4.88 10.38
C GLY A 147 6.31 -4.14 10.85
N PHE A 148 5.16 -4.39 10.24
CA PHE A 148 3.92 -3.74 10.67
C PHE A 148 3.45 -4.27 12.01
N ILE A 149 2.77 -3.42 12.76
CA ILE A 149 2.29 -3.68 14.12
C ILE A 149 0.77 -3.65 14.09
N ALA A 150 0.14 -4.71 14.65
CA ALA A 150 -1.32 -4.77 14.69
C ALA A 150 -1.88 -3.78 15.72
N LEU A 151 -3.01 -3.17 15.41
CA LEU A 151 -3.74 -2.38 16.39
C LEU A 151 -4.36 -3.33 17.44
N PRO A 152 -4.32 -2.95 18.74
CA PRO A 152 -4.77 -3.87 19.80
C PRO A 152 -6.22 -4.35 19.67
N GLU A 153 -7.14 -3.45 19.30
CA GLU A 153 -8.57 -3.79 19.23
C GLU A 153 -9.01 -4.30 17.87
N THR A 154 -8.18 -4.09 16.82
CA THR A 154 -8.50 -4.50 15.45
C THR A 154 -7.26 -5.12 14.82
N PRO A 155 -6.95 -6.39 15.15
CA PRO A 155 -5.65 -6.98 14.76
C PRO A 155 -5.45 -7.17 13.26
N LEU A 156 -6.49 -7.05 12.45
CA LEU A 156 -6.34 -7.07 11.00
C LEU A 156 -6.06 -5.68 10.42
N THR A 157 -6.03 -4.64 11.25
CA THR A 157 -5.54 -3.33 10.87
C THR A 157 -4.15 -3.15 11.46
N LEU A 158 -3.17 -2.87 10.62
CA LEU A 158 -1.78 -2.79 11.05
C LEU A 158 -1.18 -1.45 10.59
N PHE A 159 -0.12 -1.02 11.26
CA PHE A 159 0.54 0.23 10.91
C PHE A 159 2.06 0.10 10.98
N LEU A 160 2.74 0.96 10.22
CA LEU A 160 4.19 1.10 10.31
C LEU A 160 4.52 2.59 10.36
N PRO A 161 5.18 3.06 11.43
CA PRO A 161 5.59 4.46 11.50
C PRO A 161 6.54 4.83 10.37
N LEU A 162 6.26 5.93 9.69
CA LEU A 162 7.03 6.33 8.51
C LEU A 162 8.42 6.86 8.85
N ALA A 163 8.63 7.31 10.07
CA ALA A 163 9.97 7.70 10.52
C ALA A 163 10.95 6.52 10.45
N THR A 164 10.46 5.30 10.69
CA THR A 164 11.26 4.08 10.58
C THR A 164 11.73 3.87 9.14
N VAL A 165 10.85 4.12 8.19
CA VAL A 165 11.14 3.96 6.76
C VAL A 165 12.23 4.94 6.33
N SER A 166 12.13 6.19 6.74
CA SER A 166 13.13 7.21 6.42
C SER A 166 14.52 6.82 6.89
N LYS A 167 14.61 6.24 8.09
CA LYS A 167 15.89 5.78 8.64
C LYS A 167 16.47 4.63 7.81
N VAL A 168 15.63 3.68 7.42
CA VAL A 168 16.06 2.51 6.66
C VAL A 168 16.54 2.90 5.27
N THR A 169 15.86 3.85 4.63
CA THR A 169 16.24 4.29 3.28
C THR A 169 17.41 5.28 3.28
N GLY A 170 17.89 5.71 4.44
CA GLY A 170 18.97 6.66 4.55
C GLY A 170 18.64 8.06 4.06
N LYS A 171 17.38 8.39 3.93
CA LYS A 171 16.96 9.72 3.51
C LYS A 171 16.87 10.64 4.71
N PRO A 172 17.45 11.84 4.63
CA PRO A 172 17.32 12.81 5.70
C PRO A 172 15.89 13.30 5.84
#